data_69643aee94adc2cd1b62ae9c00112b05
#
_entry.id   69643aee94adc2cd1b62ae9c00112b05
#
_cell.length_a   1.000
_cell.length_b   1.000
_cell.length_c   1.000
_cell.angle_alpha   90.00
_cell.angle_beta   90.00
_cell.angle_gamma   90.00
#
_symmetry.space_group_name_H-M   'P 1'
#
loop_
_entity.id
_entity.type
_entity.pdbx_description
1 polymer ?
#
loop_
_entity_poly.entity_id
_entity_poly.type
_entity_poly.pdbx_seq_one_letter_code
_entity_poly.pdbx_strand_id
1 'polypeptide(L)'
;MMTTLRALVIAFSMYSQIPMPQFTWQDKEMKYAFCFFPWVGAAIGGITMFWWWFCGKFSVGNVAFAMIGTAIPLAVTGGFHVDGFMDTMDAFHSYQPREKKLEILKDSHIGAFSVICLVLYELIYIGAYSEIDAVRQAGIVAAGFFLSRCLSGIAAMTFPGAKKEGLLYMFTSKAHERAVKTALFLQTAAVAVLMLYLDGVTGVAVLVGAGLTFLYYYKTVSYTHLRAHETLSD
;
A
#
# COMPACT_ATOMS: atom_id res chain seq x y z
N MET A 1 -14.93 11.89 -19.45
CA MET A 1 -13.46 12.12 -19.45
C MET A 1 -13.01 12.98 -18.25
N MET A 2 -13.61 14.14 -17.99
CA MET A 2 -13.22 15.01 -16.86
C MET A 2 -13.38 14.38 -15.47
N THR A 3 -14.46 13.64 -15.22
CA THR A 3 -14.70 12.95 -13.93
C THR A 3 -13.66 11.86 -13.65
N THR A 4 -13.27 11.10 -14.66
CA THR A 4 -12.26 10.01 -14.54
C THR A 4 -10.87 10.58 -14.21
N LEU A 5 -10.46 11.64 -14.91
CA LEU A 5 -9.18 12.31 -14.65
C LEU A 5 -9.14 12.93 -13.24
N ARG A 6 -10.23 13.54 -12.80
CA ARG A 6 -10.33 14.10 -11.44
C ARG A 6 -10.32 13.00 -10.37
N ALA A 7 -10.95 11.83 -10.61
CA ALA A 7 -10.87 10.69 -9.71
C ALA A 7 -9.43 10.15 -9.56
N LEU A 8 -8.66 10.13 -10.65
CA LEU A 8 -7.23 9.80 -10.62
C LEU A 8 -6.44 10.84 -9.79
N VAL A 9 -6.66 12.14 -10.04
CA VAL A 9 -6.00 13.21 -9.27
C VAL A 9 -6.33 13.09 -7.78
N ILE A 10 -7.58 12.80 -7.42
CA ILE A 10 -7.99 12.56 -6.03
C ILE A 10 -7.19 11.39 -5.42
N ALA A 11 -7.08 10.26 -6.13
CA ALA A 11 -6.33 9.10 -5.63
C ALA A 11 -4.85 9.45 -5.38
N PHE A 12 -4.20 10.18 -6.30
CA PHE A 12 -2.82 10.62 -6.11
C PHE A 12 -2.67 11.65 -5.00
N SER A 13 -3.58 12.63 -4.90
CA SER A 13 -3.57 13.63 -3.82
C SER A 13 -3.72 13.03 -2.43
N MET A 14 -4.44 11.89 -2.33
CA MET A 14 -4.70 11.22 -1.07
C MET A 14 -3.58 10.28 -0.63
N TYR A 15 -2.96 9.59 -1.58
CA TYR A 15 -2.08 8.45 -1.28
C TYR A 15 -0.65 8.66 -1.75
N SER A 16 -0.30 9.89 -2.17
CA SER A 16 1.08 10.23 -2.53
C SER A 16 1.42 11.69 -2.22
N GLN A 17 2.72 11.98 -2.11
CA GLN A 17 3.26 13.33 -2.01
C GLN A 17 3.51 13.96 -3.40
N ILE A 18 3.12 13.27 -4.47
CA ILE A 18 3.25 13.82 -5.83
C ILE A 18 2.33 15.04 -5.96
N PRO A 19 2.88 16.20 -6.35
CA PRO A 19 2.09 17.42 -6.48
C PRO A 19 0.95 17.25 -7.48
N MET A 20 -0.28 17.45 -7.03
CA MET A 20 -1.49 17.34 -7.84
C MET A 20 -2.26 18.66 -7.85
N PRO A 21 -2.97 18.99 -8.95
CA PRO A 21 -3.83 20.17 -9.01
C PRO A 21 -4.89 20.12 -7.90
N GLN A 22 -5.03 21.23 -7.17
CA GLN A 22 -6.02 21.36 -6.10
C GLN A 22 -7.37 21.82 -6.67
N PHE A 23 -8.43 21.13 -6.28
CA PHE A 23 -9.81 21.49 -6.59
C PHE A 23 -10.77 20.94 -5.53
N THR A 24 -11.98 21.48 -5.48
CA THR A 24 -13.01 20.97 -4.58
C THR A 24 -13.50 19.59 -5.04
N TRP A 25 -13.36 18.58 -4.19
CA TRP A 25 -13.77 17.22 -4.48
C TRP A 25 -15.29 17.10 -4.45
N GLN A 26 -15.84 16.52 -5.49
CA GLN A 26 -17.28 16.28 -5.59
C GLN A 26 -17.56 14.77 -5.44
N ASP A 27 -18.72 14.43 -4.90
CA ASP A 27 -19.13 13.04 -4.68
C ASP A 27 -19.07 12.16 -5.93
N LYS A 28 -19.38 12.74 -7.09
CA LYS A 28 -19.34 12.03 -8.38
C LYS A 28 -17.92 11.59 -8.79
N GLU A 29 -16.89 12.32 -8.34
CA GLU A 29 -15.48 12.02 -8.61
C GLU A 29 -14.91 11.06 -7.58
N MET A 30 -15.31 11.22 -6.32
CA MET A 30 -14.94 10.33 -5.22
C MET A 30 -15.44 8.90 -5.42
N LYS A 31 -16.61 8.72 -6.09
CA LYS A 31 -17.19 7.39 -6.40
C LYS A 31 -16.22 6.42 -7.08
N TYR A 32 -15.24 6.94 -7.84
CA TYR A 32 -14.32 6.13 -8.64
C TYR A 32 -12.85 6.28 -8.21
N ALA A 33 -12.54 7.06 -7.17
CA ALA A 33 -11.17 7.31 -6.75
C ALA A 33 -10.41 6.02 -6.41
N PHE A 34 -11.05 5.06 -5.74
CA PHE A 34 -10.44 3.76 -5.46
C PHE A 34 -10.08 2.92 -6.69
N CYS A 35 -10.72 3.13 -7.85
CA CYS A 35 -10.31 2.48 -9.09
C CYS A 35 -8.89 2.89 -9.51
N PHE A 36 -8.45 4.08 -9.08
CA PHE A 36 -7.15 4.65 -9.41
C PHE A 36 -6.13 4.54 -8.28
N PHE A 37 -6.50 4.02 -7.12
CA PHE A 37 -5.57 3.80 -6.02
C PHE A 37 -4.37 2.91 -6.42
N PRO A 38 -4.52 1.80 -7.19
CA PRO A 38 -3.39 1.01 -7.67
C PRO A 38 -2.40 1.79 -8.55
N TRP A 39 -2.84 2.84 -9.23
CA TRP A 39 -1.98 3.63 -10.11
C TRP A 39 -0.93 4.45 -9.35
N VAL A 40 -1.16 4.76 -8.07
CA VAL A 40 -0.11 5.28 -7.19
C VAL A 40 1.00 4.24 -7.03
N GLY A 41 0.65 2.96 -6.92
CA GLY A 41 1.61 1.86 -6.94
C GLY A 41 2.36 1.74 -8.28
N ALA A 42 1.66 1.98 -9.41
CA ALA A 42 2.31 2.03 -10.73
C ALA A 42 3.35 3.15 -10.81
N ALA A 43 3.06 4.33 -10.26
CA ALA A 43 4.02 5.45 -10.22
C ALA A 43 5.27 5.08 -9.38
N ILE A 44 5.08 4.48 -8.20
CA ILE A 44 6.18 3.98 -7.37
C ILE A 44 7.00 2.94 -8.16
N GLY A 45 6.33 1.98 -8.81
CA GLY A 45 6.97 0.96 -9.64
C GLY A 45 7.76 1.56 -10.78
N GLY A 46 7.24 2.58 -11.46
CA GLY A 46 7.95 3.31 -12.52
C GLY A 46 9.22 3.99 -12.01
N ILE A 47 9.15 4.65 -10.84
CA ILE A 47 10.32 5.28 -10.21
C ILE A 47 11.34 4.21 -9.80
N THR A 48 10.89 3.07 -9.28
CA THR A 48 11.75 1.93 -8.91
C THR A 48 12.47 1.35 -10.14
N MET A 49 11.77 1.17 -11.27
CA MET A 49 12.38 0.71 -12.52
C MET A 49 13.38 1.72 -13.08
N PHE A 50 13.06 3.02 -12.99
CA PHE A 50 14.00 4.07 -13.35
C PHE A 50 15.24 4.04 -12.47
N TRP A 51 15.09 3.85 -11.14
CA TRP A 51 16.19 3.75 -10.18
C TRP A 51 17.07 2.54 -10.48
N TRP A 52 16.48 1.37 -10.77
CA TRP A 52 17.20 0.17 -11.18
C TRP A 52 18.05 0.43 -12.43
N TRP A 53 17.46 1.00 -13.48
CA TRP A 53 18.13 1.36 -14.70
C TRP A 53 19.27 2.37 -14.46
N PHE A 54 19.02 3.41 -13.67
CA PHE A 54 20.01 4.44 -13.33
C PHE A 54 21.22 3.83 -12.62
N CYS A 55 21.01 2.99 -11.63
CA CYS A 55 22.06 2.32 -10.89
C CYS A 55 22.94 1.45 -11.80
N GLY A 56 22.32 0.67 -12.70
CA GLY A 56 23.05 -0.14 -13.68
C GLY A 56 23.87 0.71 -14.64
N LYS A 57 23.32 1.84 -15.10
CA LYS A 57 24.01 2.73 -16.04
C LYS A 57 25.20 3.47 -15.43
N PHE A 58 25.10 3.88 -14.18
CA PHE A 58 26.12 4.69 -13.48
C PHE A 58 26.94 3.88 -12.48
N SER A 59 26.81 2.54 -12.48
CA SER A 59 27.55 1.65 -11.59
C SER A 59 27.42 2.03 -10.10
N VAL A 60 26.21 2.38 -9.67
CA VAL A 60 25.93 2.69 -8.27
C VAL A 60 26.13 1.44 -7.44
N GLY A 61 26.83 1.57 -6.28
CA GLY A 61 27.12 0.44 -5.41
C GLY A 61 25.84 -0.16 -4.80
N ASN A 62 25.86 -1.47 -4.54
CA ASN A 62 24.70 -2.25 -4.11
C ASN A 62 24.04 -1.71 -2.82
N VAL A 63 24.83 -1.20 -1.87
CA VAL A 63 24.32 -0.60 -0.63
C VAL A 63 23.45 0.62 -0.94
N ALA A 64 23.94 1.54 -1.77
CA ALA A 64 23.17 2.73 -2.15
C ALA A 64 21.94 2.35 -2.99
N PHE A 65 22.07 1.37 -3.90
CA PHE A 65 20.97 0.83 -4.67
C PHE A 65 19.83 0.35 -3.76
N ALA A 66 20.15 -0.49 -2.77
CA ALA A 66 19.15 -1.06 -1.88
C ALA A 66 18.53 -0.02 -0.94
N MET A 67 19.35 0.80 -0.29
CA MET A 67 18.86 1.80 0.68
C MET A 67 17.97 2.86 0.02
N ILE A 68 18.37 3.38 -1.13
CA ILE A 68 17.55 4.38 -1.83
C ILE A 68 16.32 3.72 -2.46
N GLY A 69 16.48 2.50 -3.01
CA GLY A 69 15.37 1.75 -3.59
C GLY A 69 14.24 1.48 -2.59
N THR A 70 14.58 1.11 -1.36
CA THR A 70 13.61 0.88 -0.28
C THR A 70 13.03 2.19 0.28
N ALA A 71 13.73 3.31 0.18
CA ALA A 71 13.22 4.62 0.56
C ALA A 71 12.22 5.22 -0.45
N ILE A 72 12.24 4.79 -1.73
CA ILE A 72 11.35 5.32 -2.78
C ILE A 72 9.86 5.25 -2.38
N PRO A 73 9.30 4.10 -1.96
CA PRO A 73 7.89 4.04 -1.59
C PRO A 73 7.55 4.95 -0.39
N LEU A 74 8.46 5.11 0.57
CA LEU A 74 8.28 6.00 1.71
C LEU A 74 8.23 7.46 1.25
N ALA A 75 9.18 7.88 0.41
CA ALA A 75 9.22 9.25 -0.12
C ALA A 75 7.99 9.57 -0.98
N VAL A 76 7.56 8.64 -1.84
CA VAL A 76 6.41 8.87 -2.72
C VAL A 76 5.09 8.91 -1.96
N THR A 77 4.92 8.10 -0.92
CA THR A 77 3.66 8.04 -0.14
C THR A 77 3.65 8.96 1.08
N GLY A 78 4.79 9.54 1.45
CA GLY A 78 4.94 10.30 2.70
C GLY A 78 4.83 9.42 3.95
N GLY A 79 5.04 8.10 3.82
CA GLY A 79 5.02 7.17 4.96
C GLY A 79 3.62 6.76 5.44
N PHE A 80 2.53 7.22 4.82
CA PHE A 80 1.15 6.99 5.27
C PHE A 80 0.83 5.52 5.62
N HIS A 81 1.29 4.58 4.79
CA HIS A 81 1.05 3.15 5.07
C HIS A 81 1.96 2.60 6.17
N VAL A 82 3.16 3.16 6.32
CA VAL A 82 4.11 2.77 7.37
C VAL A 82 3.64 3.28 8.72
N ASP A 83 3.09 4.48 8.77
CA ASP A 83 2.44 5.03 9.96
C ASP A 83 1.35 4.08 10.50
N GLY A 84 0.41 3.67 9.65
CA GLY A 84 -0.60 2.68 10.02
C GLY A 84 -0.04 1.30 10.40
N PHE A 85 1.10 0.89 9.84
CA PHE A 85 1.81 -0.31 10.27
C PHE A 85 2.39 -0.14 11.68
N MET A 86 3.02 1.00 11.97
CA MET A 86 3.59 1.31 13.28
C MET A 86 2.53 1.30 14.38
N ASP A 87 1.41 1.98 14.16
CA ASP A 87 0.28 2.00 15.11
C ASP A 87 -0.25 0.59 15.38
N THR A 88 -0.37 -0.22 14.31
CA THR A 88 -0.83 -1.60 14.41
C THR A 88 0.15 -2.44 15.24
N MET A 89 1.45 -2.27 15.06
CA MET A 89 2.46 -3.02 15.81
C MET A 89 2.44 -2.66 17.30
N ASP A 90 2.28 -1.39 17.67
CA ASP A 90 2.13 -1.00 19.07
C ASP A 90 0.86 -1.59 19.69
N ALA A 91 -0.26 -1.51 18.99
CA ALA A 91 -1.51 -2.11 19.48
C ALA A 91 -1.41 -3.63 19.66
N PHE A 92 -0.76 -4.33 18.72
CA PHE A 92 -0.58 -5.78 18.79
C PHE A 92 0.29 -6.21 19.97
N HIS A 93 1.45 -5.58 20.14
CA HIS A 93 2.41 -5.94 21.17
C HIS A 93 2.10 -5.37 22.55
N SER A 94 1.03 -4.59 22.69
CA SER A 94 0.55 -4.11 23.99
C SER A 94 0.00 -5.24 24.87
N TYR A 95 -0.36 -6.39 24.28
CA TYR A 95 -1.02 -7.51 24.97
C TYR A 95 -2.28 -7.12 25.75
N GLN A 96 -2.89 -5.97 25.41
CA GLN A 96 -4.06 -5.43 26.05
C GLN A 96 -5.36 -5.97 25.44
N PRO A 97 -6.50 -5.88 26.18
CA PRO A 97 -7.83 -6.14 25.63
C PRO A 97 -8.12 -5.25 24.40
N ARG A 98 -9.11 -5.67 23.60
CA ARG A 98 -9.48 -5.00 22.34
C ARG A 98 -9.72 -3.50 22.51
N GLU A 99 -10.47 -3.11 23.54
CA GLU A 99 -10.84 -1.71 23.83
C GLU A 99 -9.58 -0.84 24.01
N LYS A 100 -8.61 -1.35 24.76
CA LYS A 100 -7.31 -0.68 24.98
C LYS A 100 -6.46 -0.63 23.70
N LYS A 101 -6.50 -1.68 22.87
CA LYS A 101 -5.82 -1.66 21.56
C LYS A 101 -6.41 -0.59 20.65
N LEU A 102 -7.73 -0.39 20.65
CA LEU A 102 -8.38 0.68 19.91
C LEU A 102 -8.03 2.08 20.44
N GLU A 103 -7.77 2.23 21.74
CA GLU A 103 -7.26 3.47 22.31
C GLU A 103 -5.82 3.74 21.85
N ILE A 104 -4.95 2.71 21.88
CA ILE A 104 -3.54 2.81 21.40
C ILE A 104 -3.51 3.23 19.93
N LEU A 105 -4.37 2.66 19.08
CA LEU A 105 -4.47 3.04 17.68
C LEU A 105 -4.94 4.50 17.44
N LYS A 106 -5.43 5.19 18.45
CA LYS A 106 -5.81 6.61 18.39
C LYS A 106 -4.78 7.53 19.04
N ASP A 107 -3.81 6.95 19.74
CA ASP A 107 -2.77 7.69 20.40
C ASP A 107 -1.71 8.12 19.37
N SER A 108 -1.44 9.42 19.31
CA SER A 108 -0.39 9.97 18.43
C SER A 108 1.03 9.73 18.93
N HIS A 109 1.20 9.11 20.12
CA HIS A 109 2.53 8.80 20.64
C HIS A 109 3.06 7.50 20.05
N ILE A 110 4.31 7.54 19.62
CA ILE A 110 5.02 6.39 19.07
C ILE A 110 5.50 5.50 20.22
N GLY A 111 5.08 4.23 20.22
CA GLY A 111 5.55 3.23 21.16
C GLY A 111 6.86 2.58 20.73
N ALA A 112 7.51 1.87 21.66
CA ALA A 112 8.78 1.20 21.38
C ALA A 112 8.64 0.06 20.36
N PHE A 113 7.52 -0.65 20.37
CA PHE A 113 7.32 -1.79 19.47
C PHE A 113 7.11 -1.37 18.01
N SER A 114 6.48 -0.23 17.75
CA SER A 114 6.38 0.31 16.40
C SER A 114 7.76 0.55 15.79
N VAL A 115 8.67 1.17 16.56
CA VAL A 115 10.03 1.44 16.10
C VAL A 115 10.83 0.15 15.89
N ILE A 116 10.78 -0.79 16.83
CA ILE A 116 11.48 -2.08 16.72
C ILE A 116 11.00 -2.85 15.49
N CYS A 117 9.68 -2.95 15.30
CA CYS A 117 9.10 -3.65 14.16
C CYS A 117 9.41 -2.96 12.83
N LEU A 118 9.39 -1.62 12.80
CA LEU A 118 9.77 -0.86 11.62
C LEU A 118 11.23 -1.08 11.24
N VAL A 119 12.16 -0.98 12.19
CA VAL A 119 13.59 -1.22 11.93
C VAL A 119 13.81 -2.64 11.43
N LEU A 120 13.18 -3.64 12.05
CA LEU A 120 13.27 -5.03 11.60
C LEU A 120 12.74 -5.21 10.18
N TYR A 121 11.58 -4.62 9.88
CA TYR A 121 10.99 -4.64 8.54
C TYR A 121 11.93 -4.02 7.50
N GLU A 122 12.46 -2.82 7.79
CA GLU A 122 13.35 -2.12 6.86
C GLU A 122 14.67 -2.86 6.62
N LEU A 123 15.27 -3.46 7.66
CA LEU A 123 16.49 -4.26 7.52
C LEU A 123 16.26 -5.47 6.61
N ILE A 124 15.13 -6.19 6.79
CA ILE A 124 14.79 -7.33 5.93
C ILE A 124 14.50 -6.85 4.51
N TYR A 125 13.79 -5.72 4.37
CA TYR A 125 13.45 -5.17 3.06
C TYR A 125 14.69 -4.71 2.29
N ILE A 126 15.62 -4.00 2.94
CA ILE A 126 16.91 -3.59 2.34
C ILE A 126 17.70 -4.84 1.92
N GLY A 127 17.78 -5.86 2.80
CA GLY A 127 18.45 -7.11 2.48
C GLY A 127 17.85 -7.80 1.27
N ALA A 128 16.53 -7.96 1.22
CA ALA A 128 15.85 -8.57 0.07
C ALA A 128 16.00 -7.72 -1.20
N TYR A 129 15.96 -6.39 -1.09
CA TYR A 129 16.12 -5.49 -2.22
C TYR A 129 17.53 -5.55 -2.81
N SER A 130 18.55 -5.79 -1.99
CA SER A 130 19.95 -5.90 -2.42
C SER A 130 20.23 -7.11 -3.31
N GLU A 131 19.35 -8.12 -3.30
CA GLU A 131 19.46 -9.33 -4.12
C GLU A 131 18.84 -9.18 -5.54
N ILE A 132 18.32 -7.99 -5.86
CA ILE A 132 17.74 -7.72 -7.19
C ILE A 132 18.89 -7.47 -8.18
N ASP A 133 19.19 -8.45 -9.03
CA ASP A 133 20.24 -8.39 -10.05
C ASP A 133 19.73 -8.38 -11.49
N ALA A 134 18.47 -8.77 -11.71
CA ALA A 134 17.87 -8.90 -13.04
C ALA A 134 16.68 -7.93 -13.24
N VAL A 135 16.54 -7.43 -14.49
CA VAL A 135 15.43 -6.53 -14.86
C VAL A 135 14.06 -7.16 -14.61
N ARG A 136 13.93 -8.48 -14.74
CA ARG A 136 12.67 -9.19 -14.48
C ARG A 136 12.30 -9.14 -13.01
N GLN A 137 13.27 -9.31 -12.11
CA GLN A 137 13.06 -9.19 -10.66
C GLN A 137 12.68 -7.77 -10.28
N ALA A 138 13.39 -6.75 -10.80
CA ALA A 138 13.02 -5.35 -10.62
C ALA A 138 11.60 -5.06 -11.12
N GLY A 139 11.20 -5.66 -12.25
CA GLY A 139 9.84 -5.58 -12.78
C GLY A 139 8.78 -6.21 -11.87
N ILE A 140 9.09 -7.34 -11.23
CA ILE A 140 8.20 -7.99 -10.27
C ILE A 140 8.05 -7.12 -9.01
N VAL A 141 9.13 -6.54 -8.49
CA VAL A 141 9.08 -5.61 -7.36
C VAL A 141 8.23 -4.38 -7.71
N ALA A 142 8.44 -3.80 -8.89
CA ALA A 142 7.65 -2.69 -9.39
C ALA A 142 6.14 -3.03 -9.50
N ALA A 143 5.81 -4.20 -10.04
CA ALA A 143 4.46 -4.72 -10.11
C ALA A 143 3.87 -5.01 -8.71
N GLY A 144 4.70 -5.37 -7.74
CA GLY A 144 4.33 -5.58 -6.34
C GLY A 144 3.72 -4.36 -5.67
N PHE A 145 4.20 -3.16 -6.00
CA PHE A 145 3.59 -1.91 -5.51
C PHE A 145 2.17 -1.71 -6.06
N PHE A 146 1.92 -2.07 -7.29
CA PHE A 146 0.58 -2.02 -7.87
C PHE A 146 -0.33 -3.08 -7.21
N LEU A 147 0.14 -4.33 -7.11
CA LEU A 147 -0.59 -5.44 -6.50
C LEU A 147 -1.00 -5.12 -5.05
N SER A 148 -0.07 -4.60 -4.26
CA SER A 148 -0.35 -4.28 -2.85
C SER A 148 -1.49 -3.27 -2.70
N ARG A 149 -1.60 -2.26 -3.59
CA ARG A 149 -2.69 -1.27 -3.59
C ARG A 149 -4.00 -1.88 -4.10
N CYS A 150 -3.95 -2.80 -5.05
CA CYS A 150 -5.13 -3.57 -5.45
C CYS A 150 -5.69 -4.34 -4.25
N LEU A 151 -4.86 -5.10 -3.54
CA LEU A 151 -5.27 -5.89 -2.38
C LEU A 151 -5.76 -5.01 -1.23
N SER A 152 -5.07 -3.90 -0.94
CA SER A 152 -5.53 -2.94 0.07
C SER A 152 -6.88 -2.31 -0.30
N GLY A 153 -7.08 -1.95 -1.56
CA GLY A 153 -8.37 -1.45 -2.06
C GLY A 153 -9.49 -2.48 -1.95
N ILE A 154 -9.21 -3.75 -2.30
CA ILE A 154 -10.16 -4.86 -2.12
C ILE A 154 -10.51 -5.02 -0.64
N ALA A 155 -9.51 -5.04 0.25
CA ALA A 155 -9.74 -5.13 1.68
C ALA A 155 -10.59 -3.96 2.20
N ALA A 156 -10.29 -2.73 1.76
CA ALA A 156 -11.06 -1.54 2.12
C ALA A 156 -12.53 -1.63 1.72
N MET A 157 -12.82 -2.24 0.55
CA MET A 157 -14.17 -2.37 0.00
C MET A 157 -14.93 -3.62 0.48
N THR A 158 -14.25 -4.58 1.13
CA THR A 158 -14.87 -5.87 1.48
C THR A 158 -14.91 -6.15 2.98
N PHE A 159 -13.92 -5.66 3.73
CA PHE A 159 -13.87 -5.93 5.17
C PHE A 159 -14.71 -4.92 5.95
N PRO A 160 -15.38 -5.35 7.02
CA PRO A 160 -16.15 -4.45 7.87
C PRO A 160 -15.22 -3.42 8.54
N GLY A 161 -15.58 -2.14 8.48
CA GLY A 161 -14.88 -1.07 9.18
C GLY A 161 -15.15 -1.09 10.68
N ALA A 162 -14.17 -0.71 11.49
CA ALA A 162 -14.33 -0.59 12.94
C ALA A 162 -15.10 0.69 13.32
N LYS A 163 -14.96 1.74 12.52
CA LYS A 163 -15.64 3.04 12.70
C LYS A 163 -16.50 3.39 11.49
N LYS A 164 -17.56 4.19 11.73
CA LYS A 164 -18.40 4.81 10.70
C LYS A 164 -18.03 6.28 10.45
N GLU A 165 -16.76 6.62 10.68
CA GLU A 165 -16.22 7.98 10.58
C GLU A 165 -14.80 7.90 10.01
N GLY A 166 -14.24 9.04 9.60
CA GLY A 166 -12.89 9.12 9.08
C GLY A 166 -12.77 9.00 7.58
N LEU A 167 -11.54 9.19 7.10
CA LEU A 167 -11.23 9.34 5.69
C LEU A 167 -11.57 8.09 4.88
N LEU A 168 -11.20 6.91 5.37
CA LEU A 168 -11.51 5.65 4.71
C LEU A 168 -13.02 5.43 4.58
N TYR A 169 -13.78 5.69 5.66
CA TYR A 169 -15.23 5.58 5.62
C TYR A 169 -15.85 6.56 4.63
N MET A 170 -15.37 7.81 4.59
CA MET A 170 -15.84 8.82 3.64
C MET A 170 -15.68 8.34 2.19
N PHE A 171 -14.55 7.71 1.84
CA PHE A 171 -14.32 7.19 0.49
C PHE A 171 -15.09 5.91 0.21
N THR A 172 -15.10 4.94 1.13
CA THR A 172 -15.80 3.66 0.94
C THR A 172 -17.31 3.83 0.89
N SER A 173 -17.88 4.72 1.73
CA SER A 173 -19.33 4.99 1.75
C SER A 173 -19.83 5.69 0.50
N LYS A 174 -19.00 6.51 -0.16
CA LYS A 174 -19.33 7.19 -1.41
C LYS A 174 -18.95 6.40 -2.66
N ALA A 175 -18.16 5.34 -2.53
CA ALA A 175 -17.68 4.54 -3.65
C ALA A 175 -18.82 3.84 -4.39
N HIS A 176 -18.71 3.76 -5.72
CA HIS A 176 -19.59 2.90 -6.53
C HIS A 176 -19.10 1.44 -6.39
N GLU A 177 -19.58 0.77 -5.35
CA GLU A 177 -19.05 -0.52 -4.86
C GLU A 177 -18.79 -1.54 -5.98
N ARG A 178 -19.77 -1.81 -6.83
CA ARG A 178 -19.63 -2.79 -7.91
C ARG A 178 -18.52 -2.41 -8.89
N ALA A 179 -18.50 -1.15 -9.35
CA ALA A 179 -17.50 -0.70 -10.32
C ALA A 179 -16.09 -0.73 -9.73
N VAL A 180 -15.94 -0.27 -8.48
CA VAL A 180 -14.64 -0.26 -7.79
C VAL A 180 -14.14 -1.69 -7.58
N LYS A 181 -14.96 -2.58 -7.02
CA LYS A 181 -14.58 -3.99 -6.82
C LYS A 181 -14.19 -4.65 -8.14
N THR A 182 -15.02 -4.50 -9.20
CA THR A 182 -14.72 -5.07 -10.52
C THR A 182 -13.40 -4.54 -11.07
N ALA A 183 -13.16 -3.22 -11.01
CA ALA A 183 -11.91 -2.61 -11.46
C ALA A 183 -10.69 -3.15 -10.71
N LEU A 184 -10.78 -3.24 -9.37
CA LEU A 184 -9.69 -3.76 -8.53
C LEU A 184 -9.41 -5.24 -8.81
N PHE A 185 -10.43 -6.08 -8.96
CA PHE A 185 -10.23 -7.50 -9.30
C PHE A 185 -9.61 -7.68 -10.69
N LEU A 186 -10.06 -6.92 -11.70
CA LEU A 186 -9.47 -6.97 -13.05
C LEU A 186 -8.01 -6.50 -13.03
N GLN A 187 -7.70 -5.44 -12.30
CA GLN A 187 -6.33 -4.93 -12.16
C GLN A 187 -5.45 -5.93 -11.40
N THR A 188 -5.97 -6.59 -10.35
CA THR A 188 -5.27 -7.67 -9.66
C THR A 188 -4.94 -8.83 -10.59
N ALA A 189 -5.91 -9.28 -11.38
CA ALA A 189 -5.70 -10.35 -12.35
C ALA A 189 -4.67 -9.95 -13.42
N ALA A 190 -4.76 -8.72 -13.94
CA ALA A 190 -3.81 -8.22 -14.95
C ALA A 190 -2.37 -8.16 -14.42
N VAL A 191 -2.17 -7.64 -13.21
CA VAL A 191 -0.82 -7.57 -12.62
C VAL A 191 -0.29 -8.96 -12.23
N ALA A 192 -1.15 -9.88 -11.80
CA ALA A 192 -0.76 -11.26 -11.54
C ALA A 192 -0.27 -11.96 -12.82
N VAL A 193 -0.98 -11.80 -13.93
CA VAL A 193 -0.55 -12.32 -15.24
C VAL A 193 0.78 -11.69 -15.66
N LEU A 194 0.95 -10.39 -15.47
CA LEU A 194 2.22 -9.70 -15.77
C LEU A 194 3.37 -10.28 -14.93
N MET A 195 3.20 -10.51 -13.63
CA MET A 195 4.23 -11.10 -12.77
C MET A 195 4.62 -12.51 -13.22
N LEU A 196 3.64 -13.35 -13.57
CA LEU A 196 3.89 -14.70 -14.09
C LEU A 196 4.60 -14.68 -15.46
N TYR A 197 4.32 -13.69 -16.29
CA TYR A 197 4.98 -13.50 -17.59
C TYR A 197 6.43 -13.03 -17.43
N LEU A 198 6.71 -12.15 -16.48
CA LEU A 198 8.06 -11.64 -16.20
C LEU A 198 8.99 -12.76 -15.70
N ASP A 199 8.55 -13.52 -14.72
CA ASP A 199 9.24 -14.70 -14.20
C ASP A 199 8.24 -15.60 -13.48
N GLY A 200 8.01 -16.80 -14.02
CA GLY A 200 6.97 -17.71 -13.52
C GLY A 200 7.22 -18.17 -12.08
N VAL A 201 8.46 -18.47 -11.72
CA VAL A 201 8.80 -18.98 -10.37
C VAL A 201 8.68 -17.88 -9.33
N THR A 202 9.37 -16.76 -9.56
CA THR A 202 9.33 -15.60 -8.66
C THR A 202 7.92 -15.01 -8.59
N GLY A 203 7.21 -14.93 -9.73
CA GLY A 203 5.84 -14.46 -9.80
C GLY A 203 4.90 -15.31 -8.94
N VAL A 204 4.97 -16.63 -9.03
CA VAL A 204 4.18 -17.55 -8.17
C VAL A 204 4.54 -17.34 -6.70
N ALA A 205 5.82 -17.28 -6.35
CA ALA A 205 6.23 -17.07 -4.96
C ALA A 205 5.68 -15.76 -4.37
N VAL A 206 5.74 -14.66 -5.12
CA VAL A 206 5.20 -13.35 -4.71
C VAL A 206 3.68 -13.41 -4.57
N LEU A 207 2.98 -14.02 -5.53
CA LEU A 207 1.51 -14.13 -5.47
C LEU A 207 1.04 -14.99 -4.31
N VAL A 208 1.74 -16.09 -4.01
CA VAL A 208 1.46 -16.94 -2.84
C VAL A 208 1.72 -16.15 -1.56
N GLY A 209 2.86 -15.49 -1.44
CA GLY A 209 3.16 -14.63 -0.28
C GLY A 209 2.13 -13.53 -0.07
N ALA A 210 1.72 -12.84 -1.14
CA ALA A 210 0.68 -11.81 -1.10
C ALA A 210 -0.68 -12.40 -0.68
N GLY A 211 -1.04 -13.57 -1.19
CA GLY A 211 -2.26 -14.29 -0.79
C GLY A 211 -2.26 -14.70 0.68
N LEU A 212 -1.14 -15.24 1.19
CA LEU A 212 -1.00 -15.60 2.61
C LEU A 212 -1.08 -14.36 3.51
N THR A 213 -0.43 -13.26 3.12
CA THR A 213 -0.50 -11.99 3.85
C THR A 213 -1.94 -11.44 3.87
N PHE A 214 -2.64 -11.49 2.75
CA PHE A 214 -4.03 -11.05 2.65
C PHE A 214 -4.97 -11.91 3.53
N LEU A 215 -4.78 -13.23 3.56
CA LEU A 215 -5.53 -14.14 4.42
C LEU A 215 -5.23 -13.92 5.91
N TYR A 216 -3.97 -13.68 6.25
CA TYR A 216 -3.58 -13.33 7.61
C TYR A 216 -4.24 -12.02 8.04
N TYR A 217 -4.19 -10.99 7.18
CA TYR A 217 -4.83 -9.71 7.43
C TYR A 217 -6.36 -9.87 7.58
N TYR A 218 -6.99 -10.64 6.72
CA TYR A 218 -8.43 -10.93 6.83
C TYR A 218 -8.78 -11.56 8.19
N LYS A 219 -8.04 -12.58 8.62
CA LYS A 219 -8.24 -13.21 9.92
C LYS A 219 -8.03 -12.21 11.06
N THR A 220 -6.94 -11.45 11.02
CA THR A 220 -6.62 -10.46 12.05
C THR A 220 -7.71 -9.40 12.17
N VAL A 221 -8.16 -8.82 11.06
CA VAL A 221 -9.25 -7.83 11.05
C VAL A 221 -10.56 -8.44 11.51
N SER A 222 -10.89 -9.66 11.09
CA SER A 222 -12.12 -10.35 11.50
C SER A 222 -12.14 -10.67 13.01
N TYR A 223 -10.99 -11.02 13.59
CA TYR A 223 -10.90 -11.31 15.04
C TYR A 223 -10.82 -10.07 15.91
N THR A 224 -10.09 -9.05 15.46
CA THR A 224 -9.80 -7.86 16.27
C THR A 224 -10.65 -6.66 15.89
N HIS A 225 -11.29 -6.68 14.72
CA HIS A 225 -11.92 -5.52 14.07
C HIS A 225 -10.99 -4.30 13.99
N LEU A 226 -9.67 -4.54 13.99
CA LEU A 226 -8.66 -3.51 13.90
C LEU A 226 -8.36 -3.21 12.42
N ARG A 227 -8.66 -2.00 11.98
CA ARG A 227 -8.14 -1.43 10.73
C ARG A 227 -7.26 -0.24 11.07
N ALA A 228 -5.98 -0.35 10.81
CA ALA A 228 -5.01 0.71 11.06
C ALA A 228 -5.38 2.06 10.41
N HIS A 229 -6.03 2.01 9.23
CA HIS A 229 -6.41 3.22 8.49
C HIS A 229 -7.64 3.98 9.01
N GLU A 230 -8.32 3.47 10.03
CA GLU A 230 -9.52 4.11 10.59
C GLU A 230 -9.23 4.97 11.83
N THR A 231 -7.99 4.98 12.28
CA THR A 231 -7.58 5.66 13.50
C THR A 231 -6.99 7.05 13.27
N LEU A 232 -6.65 7.39 12.03
CA LEU A 232 -5.91 8.61 11.68
C LEU A 232 -6.76 9.87 11.46
N SER A 233 -7.97 9.93 11.98
CA SER A 233 -8.81 11.10 11.74
C SER A 233 -9.69 11.44 12.93
N ASP A 234 -9.10 11.96 13.97
CA ASP A 234 -9.75 12.87 14.91
C ASP A 234 -8.87 14.09 15.14
#